data_0933d3538e3458ef0e31eacd12cfa388
#
_entry.id   0933d3538e3458ef0e31eacd12cfa388
#
_cell.length_a   1.000
_cell.length_b   1.000
_cell.length_c   1.000
_cell.angle_alpha   90.00
_cell.angle_beta   90.00
_cell.angle_gamma   90.00
#
_symmetry.space_group_name_H-M   'P 1'
#
loop_
_entity.id
_entity.type
_entity.pdbx_description
1 polymer ?
#
loop_
_entity_poly.entity_id
_entity_poly.type
_entity_poly.pdbx_seq_one_letter_code
_entity_poly.pdbx_strand_id
1 'polypeptide(L)'
;STLMRSSAASDVYKRQAAYMGCDLLCVFDDADTVRNMTVDQDKVRALDGLLLHVTAPGTDVDCVSRSFAPKCNVAEDPVCGSGHCHIVPYWVQTLGKDTLVADQASRRGGTLYCTQAGDRIRMSGNAAVYSVADIRID
;
A
#
# COMPACT_ATOMS: atom_id res chain seq x y z
N SER A 1 13.29 -9.71 2.98
CA SER A 1 13.26 -8.28 2.66
C SER A 1 14.54 -7.63 3.17
N THR A 2 15.22 -6.91 2.31
CA THR A 2 16.46 -6.21 2.63
C THR A 2 16.13 -4.76 2.97
N LEU A 3 16.58 -4.27 4.12
CA LEU A 3 16.46 -2.87 4.50
C LEU A 3 17.39 -2.05 3.59
N MET A 4 16.84 -1.15 2.78
CA MET A 4 17.61 -0.23 1.93
C MET A 4 17.56 1.19 2.48
N ARG A 5 18.74 1.81 2.66
CA ARG A 5 18.89 3.24 2.90
C ARG A 5 19.05 3.94 1.55
N SER A 6 17.99 4.50 1.00
CA SER A 6 18.06 5.39 -0.16
C SER A 6 17.73 6.82 0.25
N SER A 7 18.61 7.75 -0.07
CA SER A 7 18.53 9.16 0.33
C SER A 7 17.78 10.06 -0.67
N ALA A 8 17.35 9.57 -1.82
CA ALA A 8 16.99 10.42 -2.95
C ALA A 8 15.52 10.89 -3.02
N ALA A 9 14.59 10.35 -2.24
CA ALA A 9 13.16 10.70 -2.34
C ALA A 9 12.58 11.38 -1.09
N SER A 10 13.41 11.79 -0.13
CA SER A 10 12.96 12.04 1.23
C SER A 10 13.21 13.43 1.80
N ASP A 11 13.54 14.44 1.01
CA ASP A 11 13.85 15.76 1.57
C ASP A 11 12.63 16.50 2.15
N VAL A 12 11.39 15.98 1.94
CA VAL A 12 10.16 16.61 2.44
C VAL A 12 9.48 15.77 3.53
N TYR A 13 9.64 14.44 3.53
CA TYR A 13 8.97 13.54 4.48
C TYR A 13 9.97 12.62 5.18
N LYS A 14 9.94 12.61 6.53
CA LYS A 14 10.77 11.69 7.33
C LYS A 14 10.18 10.29 7.27
N ARG A 15 10.77 9.39 6.47
CA ARG A 15 10.48 7.97 6.53
C ARG A 15 11.25 7.30 7.67
N GLN A 16 10.65 6.35 8.38
CA GLN A 16 11.32 5.54 9.40
C GLN A 16 12.11 4.39 8.80
N ALA A 17 11.56 3.73 7.78
CA ALA A 17 12.16 2.56 7.16
C ALA A 17 11.77 2.42 5.69
N ALA A 18 12.57 1.69 4.93
CA ALA A 18 12.26 1.29 3.57
C ALA A 18 12.68 -0.18 3.34
N TYR A 19 11.82 -0.93 2.70
CA TYR A 19 12.00 -2.34 2.39
C TYR A 19 11.81 -2.57 0.90
N MET A 20 12.71 -3.35 0.30
CA MET A 20 12.63 -3.73 -1.10
C MET A 20 12.27 -5.21 -1.22
N GLY A 21 11.21 -5.48 -1.99
CA GLY A 21 10.81 -6.77 -2.48
C GLY A 21 10.63 -6.68 -4.00
N CYS A 22 9.51 -7.17 -4.53
CA CYS A 22 9.08 -6.83 -5.90
C CYS A 22 8.77 -5.34 -6.01
N ASP A 23 8.27 -4.75 -4.94
CA ASP A 23 7.90 -3.36 -4.80
C ASP A 23 8.69 -2.71 -3.67
N LEU A 24 8.74 -1.38 -3.67
CA LEU A 24 9.34 -0.59 -2.60
C LEU A 24 8.26 -0.23 -1.56
N LEU A 25 8.49 -0.61 -0.30
CA LEU A 25 7.66 -0.21 0.84
C LEU A 25 8.40 0.83 1.68
N CYS A 26 7.80 2.00 1.87
CA CYS A 26 8.29 3.05 2.77
C CYS A 26 7.34 3.23 3.95
N VAL A 27 7.90 3.23 5.16
CA VAL A 27 7.15 3.39 6.41
C VAL A 27 7.37 4.80 6.97
N PHE A 28 6.29 5.43 7.38
CA PHE A 28 6.23 6.77 7.96
C PHE A 28 5.68 6.72 9.39
N ASP A 29 5.87 7.82 10.14
CA ASP A 29 5.51 7.89 11.56
C ASP A 29 4.03 8.16 11.80
N ASP A 30 3.37 8.83 10.87
CA ASP A 30 2.00 9.26 11.05
C ASP A 30 1.14 9.13 9.79
N ALA A 31 -0.16 8.90 10.00
CA ALA A 31 -1.13 8.71 8.95
C ALA A 31 -1.38 9.98 8.12
N ASP A 32 -1.28 11.17 8.72
CA ASP A 32 -1.56 12.42 8.01
C ASP A 32 -0.49 12.71 6.98
N THR A 33 0.76 12.37 7.25
CA THR A 33 1.83 12.42 6.25
C THR A 33 1.51 11.54 5.05
N VAL A 34 1.06 10.30 5.26
CA VAL A 34 0.68 9.39 4.18
C VAL A 34 -0.56 9.90 3.43
N ARG A 35 -1.60 10.32 4.15
CA ARG A 35 -2.86 10.79 3.57
C ARG A 35 -2.68 12.04 2.69
N ASN A 36 -1.85 13.00 3.13
CA ASN A 36 -1.69 14.30 2.49
C ASN A 36 -0.47 14.39 1.56
N MET A 37 0.29 13.31 1.43
CA MET A 37 1.51 13.27 0.62
C MET A 37 1.22 13.60 -0.84
N THR A 38 2.00 14.54 -1.38
CA THR A 38 2.08 14.80 -2.81
C THR A 38 3.29 14.06 -3.39
N VAL A 39 3.07 13.33 -4.47
CA VAL A 39 4.08 12.45 -5.05
C VAL A 39 4.43 12.92 -6.46
N ASP A 40 5.73 13.11 -6.70
CA ASP A 40 6.29 13.34 -8.02
C ASP A 40 6.39 12.00 -8.77
N GLN A 41 5.54 11.83 -9.78
CA GLN A 41 5.41 10.57 -10.52
C GLN A 41 6.69 10.20 -11.27
N ASP A 42 7.46 11.18 -11.77
CA ASP A 42 8.70 10.91 -12.50
C ASP A 42 9.80 10.45 -11.54
N LYS A 43 9.87 11.02 -10.35
CA LYS A 43 10.78 10.55 -9.31
C LYS A 43 10.41 9.14 -8.85
N VAL A 44 9.13 8.83 -8.65
CA VAL A 44 8.69 7.47 -8.32
C VAL A 44 9.02 6.50 -9.44
N ARG A 45 8.85 6.90 -10.70
CA ARG A 45 9.22 6.06 -11.86
C ARG A 45 10.71 5.70 -11.89
N ALA A 46 11.56 6.56 -11.35
CA ALA A 46 13.02 6.34 -11.28
C ALA A 46 13.46 5.46 -10.09
N LEU A 47 12.59 5.19 -9.12
CA LEU A 47 12.91 4.30 -7.99
C LEU A 47 12.99 2.83 -8.44
N ASP A 48 13.73 2.04 -7.67
CA ASP A 48 13.71 0.59 -7.82
C ASP A 48 12.34 0.01 -7.40
N GLY A 49 12.05 -1.22 -7.83
CA GLY A 49 10.76 -1.87 -7.64
C GLY A 49 9.74 -1.48 -8.72
N LEU A 50 8.63 -2.19 -8.79
CA LEU A 50 7.56 -1.92 -9.75
C LEU A 50 6.63 -0.82 -9.24
N LEU A 51 6.18 -0.93 -7.99
CA LEU A 51 5.32 0.02 -7.29
C LEU A 51 6.05 0.62 -6.09
N LEU A 52 5.58 1.81 -5.69
CA LEU A 52 5.90 2.40 -4.39
C LEU A 52 4.68 2.31 -3.48
N HIS A 53 4.85 1.65 -2.34
CA HIS A 53 3.87 1.64 -1.25
C HIS A 53 4.38 2.51 -0.12
N VAL A 54 3.52 3.38 0.39
CA VAL A 54 3.79 4.17 1.58
C VAL A 54 2.78 3.78 2.65
N THR A 55 3.22 3.66 3.92
CA THR A 55 2.35 3.24 5.01
C THR A 55 2.75 3.92 6.32
N ALA A 56 1.79 4.06 7.21
CA ALA A 56 1.96 4.58 8.56
C ALA A 56 0.98 3.89 9.52
N PRO A 57 1.19 3.98 10.85
CA PRO A 57 0.20 3.52 11.82
C PRO A 57 -1.11 4.31 11.63
N GLY A 58 -2.26 3.63 11.77
CA GLY A 58 -3.57 4.26 11.74
C GLY A 58 -4.00 4.73 13.13
N THR A 59 -5.07 5.53 13.19
CA THR A 59 -5.73 5.94 14.45
C THR A 59 -6.93 5.05 14.75
N ASP A 60 -7.85 4.92 13.79
CA ASP A 60 -9.07 4.13 13.92
C ASP A 60 -8.95 2.76 13.22
N VAL A 61 -7.87 2.55 12.51
CA VAL A 61 -7.49 1.31 11.81
C VAL A 61 -6.05 0.95 12.20
N ASP A 62 -5.60 -0.24 11.85
CA ASP A 62 -4.24 -0.66 12.22
C ASP A 62 -3.16 0.05 11.43
N CYS A 63 -3.41 0.29 10.16
CA CYS A 63 -2.49 1.02 9.29
C CYS A 63 -3.21 1.78 8.18
N VAL A 64 -2.54 2.81 7.70
CA VAL A 64 -2.93 3.61 6.53
C VAL A 64 -1.90 3.42 5.45
N SER A 65 -2.32 3.37 4.19
CA SER A 65 -1.41 3.18 3.06
C SER A 65 -1.84 3.95 1.82
N ARG A 66 -0.89 4.16 0.90
CA ARG A 66 -1.13 4.54 -0.50
C ARG A 66 -0.16 3.80 -1.40
N SER A 67 -0.56 3.58 -2.65
CA SER A 67 0.21 2.79 -3.63
C SER A 67 0.31 3.54 -4.95
N PHE A 68 1.53 3.80 -5.39
CA PHE A 68 1.83 4.55 -6.61
C PHE A 68 2.47 3.63 -7.64
N ALA A 69 1.93 3.62 -8.86
CA ALA A 69 2.28 2.69 -9.92
C ALA A 69 2.58 3.37 -11.27
N PRO A 70 3.39 4.44 -11.33
CA PRO A 70 3.61 5.17 -12.59
C PRO A 70 4.29 4.33 -13.66
N LYS A 71 5.04 3.29 -13.30
CA LYS A 71 5.63 2.34 -14.25
C LYS A 71 4.57 1.49 -14.96
N CYS A 72 3.40 1.32 -14.34
CA CYS A 72 2.23 0.64 -14.91
C CYS A 72 1.25 1.61 -15.59
N ASN A 73 1.65 2.88 -15.81
CA ASN A 73 0.80 3.95 -16.33
C ASN A 73 -0.43 4.26 -15.44
N VAL A 74 -0.34 3.97 -14.16
CA VAL A 74 -1.32 4.30 -13.13
C VAL A 74 -0.66 5.21 -12.11
N ALA A 75 -1.13 6.44 -11.97
CA ALA A 75 -0.52 7.38 -11.04
C ALA A 75 -0.63 6.89 -9.58
N GLU A 76 -1.81 6.42 -9.20
CA GLU A 76 -2.10 5.85 -7.90
C GLU A 76 -3.13 4.72 -8.03
N ASP A 77 -2.85 3.56 -7.43
CA ASP A 77 -3.80 2.45 -7.35
C ASP A 77 -4.85 2.75 -6.28
N PRO A 78 -6.14 2.72 -6.62
CA PRO A 78 -7.21 3.03 -5.67
C PRO A 78 -7.25 2.11 -4.44
N VAL A 79 -7.09 0.80 -4.63
CA VAL A 79 -6.97 -0.22 -3.56
C VAL A 79 -6.11 -1.36 -4.07
N CYS A 80 -4.86 -1.40 -3.64
CA CYS A 80 -3.82 -2.28 -4.16
C CYS A 80 -3.73 -3.59 -3.38
N GLY A 81 -4.23 -4.67 -3.96
CA GLY A 81 -4.14 -6.00 -3.34
C GLY A 81 -2.69 -6.49 -3.22
N SER A 82 -1.90 -6.39 -4.30
CA SER A 82 -0.49 -6.80 -4.28
C SER A 82 0.34 -5.98 -3.28
N GLY A 83 0.06 -4.69 -3.15
CA GLY A 83 0.71 -3.83 -2.17
C GLY A 83 0.51 -4.31 -0.73
N HIS A 84 -0.68 -4.82 -0.41
CA HIS A 84 -0.96 -5.35 0.91
C HIS A 84 -0.23 -6.66 1.20
N CYS A 85 0.30 -7.36 0.19
CA CYS A 85 1.24 -8.47 0.41
C CYS A 85 2.60 -8.01 0.96
N HIS A 86 2.95 -6.74 0.83
CA HIS A 86 4.12 -6.11 1.44
C HIS A 86 3.78 -5.41 2.76
N ILE A 87 2.64 -4.72 2.81
CA ILE A 87 2.21 -3.90 3.96
C ILE A 87 1.81 -4.78 5.14
N VAL A 88 0.98 -5.81 4.92
CA VAL A 88 0.43 -6.65 5.99
C VAL A 88 1.51 -7.37 6.80
N PRO A 89 2.50 -8.07 6.19
CA PRO A 89 3.55 -8.74 6.97
C PRO A 89 4.34 -7.78 7.86
N TYR A 90 4.60 -6.56 7.39
CA TYR A 90 5.25 -5.53 8.21
C TYR A 90 4.43 -5.20 9.46
N TRP A 91 3.12 -4.91 9.29
CA TRP A 91 2.28 -4.51 10.41
C TRP A 91 1.90 -5.67 11.34
N VAL A 92 1.73 -6.87 10.81
CA VAL A 92 1.56 -8.11 11.62
C VAL A 92 2.73 -8.28 12.59
N GLN A 93 3.94 -8.17 12.08
CA GLN A 93 5.15 -8.26 12.90
C GLN A 93 5.25 -7.10 13.90
N THR A 94 4.96 -5.88 13.46
CA THR A 94 5.08 -4.68 14.28
C THR A 94 4.06 -4.65 15.42
N LEU A 95 2.81 -5.06 15.14
CA LEU A 95 1.70 -5.02 16.11
C LEU A 95 1.54 -6.33 16.88
N GLY A 96 2.22 -7.40 16.49
CA GLY A 96 2.14 -8.70 17.15
C GLY A 96 0.78 -9.37 17.05
N LYS A 97 0.07 -9.22 15.92
CA LYS A 97 -1.24 -9.82 15.68
C LYS A 97 -1.41 -10.24 14.22
N ASP A 98 -2.16 -11.31 13.95
CA ASP A 98 -2.29 -11.88 12.61
C ASP A 98 -3.38 -11.24 11.76
N THR A 99 -4.27 -10.44 12.35
CA THR A 99 -5.38 -9.79 11.65
C THR A 99 -5.25 -8.27 11.73
N LEU A 100 -5.49 -7.60 10.61
CA LEU A 100 -5.38 -6.16 10.47
C LEU A 100 -6.60 -5.57 9.77
N VAL A 101 -6.99 -4.38 10.19
CA VAL A 101 -7.84 -3.49 9.42
C VAL A 101 -6.93 -2.42 8.80
N ALA A 102 -6.82 -2.42 7.47
CA ALA A 102 -5.98 -1.50 6.71
C ALA A 102 -6.85 -0.52 5.90
N ASP A 103 -6.50 0.74 5.94
CA ASP A 103 -7.13 1.78 5.13
C ASP A 103 -6.17 2.20 4.00
N GLN A 104 -6.60 2.05 2.75
CA GLN A 104 -5.87 2.63 1.63
C GLN A 104 -6.45 4.01 1.32
N ALA A 105 -5.70 5.05 1.67
CA ALA A 105 -6.10 6.45 1.64
C ALA A 105 -5.89 7.10 0.26
N SER A 106 -6.19 6.39 -0.82
CA SER A 106 -6.27 6.97 -2.15
C SER A 106 -7.47 7.90 -2.27
N ARG A 107 -7.58 8.65 -3.38
CA ARG A 107 -8.75 9.51 -3.62
C ARG A 107 -10.08 8.78 -3.51
N ARG A 108 -10.16 7.53 -4.00
CA ARG A 108 -11.36 6.67 -3.88
C ARG A 108 -11.47 6.09 -2.47
N GLY A 109 -10.34 5.70 -1.91
CA GLY A 109 -10.26 5.01 -0.64
C GLY A 109 -10.74 3.57 -0.67
N GLY A 110 -10.41 2.83 0.38
CA GLY A 110 -10.92 1.49 0.60
C GLY A 110 -10.36 0.87 1.86
N THR A 111 -11.21 0.11 2.56
CA THR A 111 -10.84 -0.64 3.75
C THR A 111 -10.64 -2.10 3.40
N LEU A 112 -9.52 -2.66 3.84
CA LEU A 112 -9.19 -4.07 3.68
C LEU A 112 -9.12 -4.74 5.06
N TYR A 113 -9.76 -5.87 5.18
CA TYR A 113 -9.66 -6.76 6.33
C TYR A 113 -8.67 -7.87 5.96
N CYS A 114 -7.51 -7.85 6.57
CA CYS A 114 -6.39 -8.70 6.20
C CYS A 114 -6.08 -9.72 7.29
N THR A 115 -5.72 -10.93 6.91
CA THR A 115 -5.26 -11.97 7.84
C THR A 115 -4.01 -12.63 7.25
N GLN A 116 -2.94 -12.67 8.02
CA GLN A 116 -1.77 -13.48 7.66
C GLN A 116 -2.02 -14.93 8.05
N ALA A 117 -1.93 -15.83 7.07
CA ALA A 117 -2.12 -17.27 7.24
C ALA A 117 -0.89 -17.99 6.68
N GLY A 118 0.13 -18.17 7.53
CA GLY A 118 1.42 -18.72 7.13
C GLY A 118 2.12 -17.80 6.11
N ASP A 119 2.37 -18.32 4.91
CA ASP A 119 2.99 -17.61 3.80
C ASP A 119 1.99 -16.83 2.91
N ARG A 120 0.71 -16.81 3.29
CA ARG A 120 -0.36 -16.17 2.53
C ARG A 120 -1.00 -15.03 3.30
N ILE A 121 -1.45 -14.03 2.55
CA ILE A 121 -2.32 -12.96 3.04
C ILE A 121 -3.72 -13.17 2.47
N ARG A 122 -4.70 -13.32 3.35
CA ARG A 122 -6.13 -13.28 2.98
C ARG A 122 -6.60 -11.84 3.11
N MET A 123 -7.22 -11.33 2.05
CA MET A 123 -7.76 -9.98 2.01
C MET A 123 -9.24 -10.06 1.67
N SER A 124 -10.04 -9.28 2.40
CA SER A 124 -11.47 -9.09 2.12
C SER A 124 -11.82 -7.62 2.20
N GLY A 125 -12.93 -7.26 1.60
CA GLY A 125 -13.45 -5.89 1.56
C GLY A 125 -14.92 -5.90 1.18
N ASN A 126 -15.54 -4.72 1.20
CA ASN A 126 -16.92 -4.54 0.79
C ASN A 126 -17.02 -4.42 -0.73
N ALA A 127 -18.04 -5.02 -1.30
CA ALA A 127 -18.36 -4.91 -2.73
C ALA A 127 -19.88 -4.71 -2.92
N ALA A 128 -20.23 -4.01 -3.98
CA ALA A 128 -21.61 -3.85 -4.41
C ALA A 128 -21.74 -4.33 -5.86
N VAL A 129 -22.83 -5.03 -6.16
CA VAL A 129 -23.15 -5.40 -7.55
C VAL A 129 -23.68 -4.16 -8.27
N TYR A 130 -22.94 -3.73 -9.29
CA TYR A 130 -23.34 -2.60 -10.14
C TYR A 130 -24.24 -3.04 -11.29
N SER A 131 -23.88 -4.13 -11.95
CA SER A 131 -24.64 -4.67 -13.07
C SER A 131 -24.42 -6.18 -13.21
N VAL A 132 -25.40 -6.83 -13.86
CA VAL A 132 -25.31 -8.21 -14.35
C VAL A 132 -25.64 -8.16 -15.84
N ALA A 133 -24.81 -8.77 -16.69
CA ALA A 133 -25.00 -8.77 -18.13
C ALA A 133 -24.81 -10.17 -18.71
N ASP A 134 -25.67 -10.54 -19.67
CA ASP A 134 -25.51 -11.72 -20.50
C ASP A 134 -24.72 -11.34 -21.76
N ILE A 135 -23.58 -12.00 -21.96
CA ILE A 135 -22.71 -11.75 -23.12
C ILE A 135 -22.84 -12.94 -24.08
N ARG A 136 -23.15 -12.64 -25.32
CA ARG A 136 -23.11 -13.62 -26.41
C ARG A 136 -21.84 -13.40 -27.21
N ILE A 137 -21.11 -14.47 -27.43
CA ILE A 137 -19.87 -14.49 -28.22
C ILE A 137 -20.19 -15.34 -29.45
N ASP A 138 -20.18 -14.73 -30.62
CA ASP A 138 -20.35 -15.40 -31.92
C ASP A 138 -19.01 -15.97 -32.42
#